data_6ec0b95ab6ee3b90633f40ecd4db9d4e
#
_entry.id   6ec0b95ab6ee3b90633f40ecd4db9d4e
#
_cell.length_a   1.000
_cell.length_b   1.000
_cell.length_c   1.000
_cell.angle_alpha   90.00
_cell.angle_beta   90.00
_cell.angle_gamma   90.00
#
_symmetry.space_group_name_H-M   'P 1'
#
loop_
_entity.id
_entity.type
_entity.pdbx_description
1 polymer ?
#
loop_
_entity_poly.entity_id
_entity_poly.type
_entity_poly.pdbx_seq_one_letter_code
_entity_poly.pdbx_strand_id
1 'polypeptide(L)' 'IGDEVWIGGGAILLPGVTIGKGSVIGAGAVVTKDIPPYTVAVGNPARVLRTLERY' A
#
# COMPACT_ATOMS: atom_id res chain seq x y z
N ILE A 1 -1.95 9.69 -0.84
CA ILE A 1 -2.63 8.61 -0.12
C ILE A 1 -4.13 8.82 -0.25
N GLY A 2 -4.81 7.78 -0.73
CA GLY A 2 -6.27 7.84 -0.87
C GLY A 2 -7.00 7.66 0.45
N ASP A 3 -8.33 7.68 0.39
CA ASP A 3 -9.17 7.47 1.56
C ASP A 3 -9.12 6.02 2.02
N GLU A 4 -9.31 5.80 3.31
CA GLU A 4 -9.43 4.47 3.90
C GLU A 4 -8.20 3.60 3.70
N VAL A 5 -7.03 4.20 3.53
CA VAL A 5 -5.78 3.46 3.40
C VAL A 5 -5.28 3.07 4.79
N TRP A 6 -4.88 1.80 4.92
CA TRP A 6 -4.25 1.29 6.14
C TRP A 6 -2.75 1.15 5.90
N ILE A 7 -1.96 1.73 6.78
CA ILE A 7 -0.50 1.67 6.67
C ILE A 7 0.04 1.09 7.97
N GLY A 8 0.70 -0.04 7.86
CA GLY A 8 1.29 -0.72 9.01
C GLY A 8 2.46 0.04 9.60
N GLY A 9 2.79 -0.28 10.85
CA GLY A 9 3.87 0.38 11.56
C GLY A 9 5.21 0.18 10.86
N GLY A 10 6.01 1.24 10.78
CA GLY A 10 7.32 1.19 10.16
C GLY A 10 7.33 1.17 8.64
N ALA A 11 6.16 1.26 7.99
CA ALA A 11 6.11 1.34 6.54
C ALA A 11 6.73 2.65 6.06
N ILE A 12 7.42 2.59 4.94
CA ILE A 12 8.08 3.75 4.35
C ILE A 12 7.49 3.98 2.97
N LEU A 13 7.00 5.19 2.74
CA LEU A 13 6.49 5.61 1.43
C LEU A 13 7.48 6.57 0.83
N LEU A 14 8.01 6.24 -0.34
CA LEU A 14 8.95 7.12 -1.01
C LEU A 14 8.24 8.35 -1.59
N PRO A 15 8.95 9.48 -1.75
CA PRO A 15 8.35 10.67 -2.33
C PRO A 15 7.74 10.39 -3.70
N GLY A 16 6.58 10.99 -3.95
CA GLY A 16 5.91 10.87 -5.25
C GLY A 16 5.06 9.62 -5.42
N VAL A 17 5.04 8.72 -4.43
CA VAL A 17 4.24 7.50 -4.50
C VAL A 17 2.78 7.81 -4.16
N THR A 18 1.86 7.25 -4.93
CA THR A 18 0.42 7.37 -4.70
C THR A 18 -0.13 6.03 -4.24
N ILE A 19 -0.86 6.05 -3.14
CA ILE A 19 -1.53 4.86 -2.61
C ILE A 19 -3.02 4.99 -2.91
N GLY A 20 -3.56 4.03 -3.64
CA GLY A 20 -4.97 4.07 -4.01
C GLY A 20 -5.91 3.83 -2.83
N LYS A 21 -7.14 4.30 -2.99
CA LYS A 21 -8.17 4.20 -1.94
C LYS A 21 -8.36 2.76 -1.48
N GLY A 22 -8.53 2.58 -0.18
CA GLY A 22 -8.84 1.27 0.39
C GLY A 22 -7.71 0.28 0.40
N SER A 23 -6.50 0.69 0.05
CA SER A 23 -5.34 -0.21 0.04
C SER A 23 -4.79 -0.43 1.43
N VAL A 24 -4.09 -1.55 1.60
CA VAL A 24 -3.43 -1.91 2.87
C VAL A 24 -1.94 -2.08 2.61
N ILE A 25 -1.13 -1.36 3.36
CA ILE A 25 0.32 -1.47 3.29
C ILE A 25 0.79 -2.19 4.54
N GLY A 26 1.47 -3.31 4.36
CA GLY A 26 1.94 -4.11 5.48
C GLY A 26 3.00 -3.42 6.32
N ALA A 27 3.12 -3.83 7.58
CA ALA A 27 4.13 -3.28 8.48
C ALA A 27 5.53 -3.51 7.91
N GLY A 28 6.38 -2.48 7.98
CA GLY A 28 7.75 -2.56 7.49
C GLY A 28 7.89 -2.53 5.98
N ALA A 29 6.81 -2.38 5.22
CA ALA A 29 6.89 -2.33 3.77
C ALA A 29 7.55 -1.04 3.31
N VAL A 30 8.33 -1.13 2.23
CA VAL A 30 8.95 0.02 1.60
C VAL A 30 8.30 0.21 0.23
N VAL A 31 7.42 1.19 0.10
CA VAL A 31 6.66 1.42 -1.12
C VAL A 31 7.46 2.29 -2.07
N THR A 32 7.87 1.71 -3.18
CA THR A 32 8.70 2.38 -4.18
C THR A 32 7.95 2.76 -5.44
N LYS A 33 6.73 2.26 -5.61
CA LYS A 33 5.88 2.52 -6.78
C LYS A 33 4.46 2.78 -6.33
N ASP A 34 3.66 3.38 -7.21
CA ASP A 34 2.27 3.62 -6.92
C ASP A 34 1.53 2.31 -6.66
N ILE A 35 0.61 2.35 -5.72
CA ILE A 35 -0.21 1.20 -5.34
C ILE A 35 -1.63 1.42 -5.85
N PRO A 36 -2.18 0.48 -6.63
CA PRO A 36 -3.56 0.58 -7.10
C PRO A 36 -4.56 0.56 -5.95
N PRO A 37 -5.79 1.03 -6.18
CA PRO A 37 -6.83 0.97 -5.15
C PRO A 37 -7.14 -0.47 -4.71
N TYR A 38 -7.57 -0.63 -3.49
CA TYR A 38 -8.03 -1.92 -2.93
C TYR A 38 -6.99 -3.03 -3.09
N THR A 39 -5.74 -2.71 -2.81
CA THR A 39 -4.62 -3.62 -3.00
C THR A 39 -3.86 -3.77 -1.69
N VAL A 40 -3.44 -5.00 -1.39
CA VAL A 40 -2.55 -5.27 -0.26
C VAL A 40 -1.13 -5.36 -0.77
N ALA A 41 -0.25 -4.52 -0.26
CA ALA A 41 1.16 -4.52 -0.63
C ALA A 41 2.02 -4.69 0.61
N VAL A 42 3.02 -5.56 0.52
CA VAL A 42 3.88 -5.90 1.66
C VAL A 42 5.33 -6.06 1.19
N GLY A 43 6.23 -5.97 2.13
CA GLY A 43 7.63 -6.31 1.91
C GLY A 43 8.52 -5.14 1.50
N ASN A 44 9.77 -5.46 1.27
CA ASN A 44 10.80 -4.50 0.87
C ASN A 44 11.58 -5.04 -0.33
N PRO A 45 11.40 -4.49 -1.55
CA PRO A 45 10.41 -3.47 -1.89
C PRO A 45 8.99 -4.01 -1.79
N ALA A 46 8.02 -3.14 -1.53
CA ALA A 46 6.63 -3.55 -1.40
C ALA A 46 6.13 -4.14 -2.71
N ARG A 47 5.46 -5.26 -2.59
CA ARG A 47 4.89 -5.95 -3.73
C ARG A 47 3.43 -6.24 -3.49
N VAL A 48 2.66 -6.23 -4.55
CA VAL A 48 1.24 -6.53 -4.46
C VAL A 48 1.08 -7.98 -4.04
N LEU A 49 0.46 -8.19 -2.88
CA LEU A 49 0.16 -9.52 -2.39
C LEU A 49 -1.15 -10.01 -2.98
N ARG A 50 -2.15 -9.15 -2.98
CA ARG A 50 -3.45 -9.46 -3.57
C ARG A 50 -4.26 -8.19 -3.71
N THR A 51 -5.33 -8.28 -4.49
CA THR A 51 -6.33 -7.22 -4.62
C THR A 51 -7.50 -7.55 -3.71
N LEU A 52 -7.96 -6.57 -2.94
CA LEU A 52 -9.12 -6.75 -2.07
C LEU A 52 -10.40 -6.67 -2.88
N GLU A 53 -11.34 -7.54 -2.55
CA GLU A 53 -12.67 -7.43 -3.12
C GLU A 53 -13.40 -6.27 -2.47
N ARG A 54 -14.22 -5.63 -3.25
CA ARG A 54 -15.00 -4.50 -2.79
C ARG A 54 -16.49 -4.81 -2.90
N TYR A 55 -17.18 -4.50 -1.84
CA TYR A 55 -18.64 -4.72 -1.77
C TYR A 55 -19.37 -3.41 -1.59
#